data_121177b0a89636d6f82599408b35c754
#
_entry.id   121177b0a89636d6f82599408b35c754
#
_cell.length_a   1.000
_cell.length_b   1.000
_cell.length_c   1.000
_cell.angle_alpha   90.00
_cell.angle_beta   90.00
_cell.angle_gamma   90.00
#
_symmetry.space_group_name_H-M   'P 1'
#
loop_
_entity.id
_entity.type
_entity.pdbx_description
1 polymer ?
#
loop_
_entity_poly.entity_id
_entity_poly.type
_entity_poly.pdbx_seq_one_letter_code
_entity_poly.pdbx_strand_id
1 'polypeptide(L)'
;MKIFHKIHLWMALPFGIVMAIVCLTGALLIIEKPVTTLIYPDFYEVKPIESAPQPAPEPARQPTCNGDCQNCKTGCGGNTTETGPVKAEKAEKAPKGDKQKKLPFFENTLKLHRWLLDEPQTKGERTLGKTIVGISIVLFALDLLTGLVIWWPRKKQTLLHRLKVECGKGTQHFLYDCHVSLGFWTLAILLLIALTGLTWSFPIWREAFAGLLGMFVEEKEIRGLIFQLHTGSWGGWVSQTIYFVCCIIGASLPLTGYYLWLKPKHKHEKKK
;
A
#
# COMPACT_ATOMS: atom_id res chain seq x y z
N MET A 1 -15.37 31.10 -1.76
CA MET A 1 -16.26 29.92 -1.55
C MET A 1 -16.82 29.36 -2.86
N LYS A 2 -17.49 30.12 -3.74
CA LYS A 2 -18.05 29.59 -5.00
C LYS A 2 -16.99 28.95 -5.93
N ILE A 3 -15.76 29.50 -5.94
CA ILE A 3 -14.63 28.98 -6.74
C ILE A 3 -14.21 27.61 -6.21
N PHE A 4 -14.01 27.44 -4.91
CA PHE A 4 -13.62 26.16 -4.31
C PHE A 4 -14.66 25.06 -4.55
N HIS A 5 -15.97 25.37 -4.51
CA HIS A 5 -17.02 24.39 -4.84
C HIS A 5 -16.93 23.95 -6.32
N LYS A 6 -16.65 24.89 -7.23
CA LYS A 6 -16.47 24.53 -8.65
C LYS A 6 -15.22 23.65 -8.83
N ILE A 7 -14.09 24.03 -8.23
CA ILE A 7 -12.83 23.27 -8.32
C ILE A 7 -13.04 21.86 -7.78
N HIS A 8 -13.55 21.71 -6.55
CA HIS A 8 -13.85 20.43 -5.93
C HIS A 8 -14.76 19.55 -6.82
N LEU A 9 -15.84 20.10 -7.36
CA LEU A 9 -16.74 19.37 -8.24
C LEU A 9 -16.06 18.93 -9.54
N TRP A 10 -15.33 19.85 -10.22
CA TRP A 10 -14.70 19.56 -11.50
C TRP A 10 -13.52 18.57 -11.38
N MET A 11 -12.84 18.52 -10.24
CA MET A 11 -11.82 17.51 -9.98
C MET A 11 -12.44 16.16 -9.62
N ALA A 12 -13.51 16.14 -8.81
CA ALA A 12 -14.17 14.91 -8.39
C ALA A 12 -14.90 14.18 -9.54
N LEU A 13 -15.53 14.91 -10.49
CA LEU A 13 -16.36 14.32 -11.52
C LEU A 13 -15.63 13.30 -12.41
N PRO A 14 -14.48 13.59 -13.05
CA PRO A 14 -13.87 12.68 -14.01
C PRO A 14 -13.19 11.47 -13.35
N PHE A 15 -12.69 11.61 -12.11
CA PHE A 15 -11.86 10.60 -11.46
C PHE A 15 -12.50 9.95 -10.23
N GLY A 16 -13.68 10.42 -9.82
CA GLY A 16 -14.35 9.93 -8.62
C GLY A 16 -14.69 8.44 -8.66
N ILE A 17 -15.09 7.91 -9.83
CA ILE A 17 -15.36 6.47 -10.00
C ILE A 17 -14.08 5.66 -9.81
N VAL A 18 -12.97 6.11 -10.40
CA VAL A 18 -11.66 5.45 -10.24
C VAL A 18 -11.26 5.44 -8.76
N MET A 19 -11.44 6.55 -8.06
CA MET A 19 -11.13 6.63 -6.63
C MET A 19 -12.04 5.77 -5.77
N ALA A 20 -13.33 5.67 -6.11
CA ALA A 20 -14.23 4.74 -5.42
C ALA A 20 -13.74 3.28 -5.56
N ILE A 21 -13.32 2.88 -6.77
CA ILE A 21 -12.76 1.55 -7.02
C ILE A 21 -11.45 1.35 -6.24
N VAL A 22 -10.54 2.33 -6.27
CA VAL A 22 -9.24 2.25 -5.57
C VAL A 22 -9.45 2.17 -4.05
N CYS A 23 -10.34 2.97 -3.48
CA CYS A 23 -10.65 2.90 -2.04
C CYS A 23 -11.29 1.57 -1.66
N LEU A 24 -12.25 1.07 -2.45
CA LEU A 24 -12.92 -0.21 -2.18
C LEU A 24 -11.94 -1.38 -2.27
N THR A 25 -11.11 -1.42 -3.31
CA THR A 25 -10.08 -2.45 -3.47
C THR A 25 -9.01 -2.36 -2.37
N GLY A 26 -8.66 -1.16 -1.94
CA GLY A 26 -7.79 -0.94 -0.78
C GLY A 26 -8.37 -1.54 0.51
N ALA A 27 -9.67 -1.31 0.78
CA ALA A 27 -10.36 -1.94 1.91
C ALA A 27 -10.30 -3.48 1.83
N LEU A 28 -10.57 -4.06 0.66
CA LEU A 28 -10.48 -5.52 0.46
C LEU A 28 -9.08 -6.06 0.72
N LEU A 29 -8.02 -5.35 0.33
CA LEU A 29 -6.64 -5.77 0.58
C LEU A 29 -6.26 -5.70 2.06
N ILE A 30 -6.85 -4.82 2.86
CA ILE A 30 -6.63 -4.78 4.31
C ILE A 30 -7.12 -6.06 4.98
N ILE A 31 -8.25 -6.60 4.52
CA ILE A 31 -8.85 -7.83 5.09
C ILE A 31 -8.31 -9.12 4.44
N GLU A 32 -7.38 -9.05 3.48
CA GLU A 32 -6.80 -10.22 2.80
C GLU A 32 -6.30 -11.27 3.80
N LYS A 33 -5.42 -10.87 4.72
CA LYS A 33 -4.81 -11.80 5.68
C LYS A 33 -5.83 -12.44 6.63
N PRO A 34 -6.68 -11.69 7.35
CA PRO A 34 -7.66 -12.29 8.27
C PRO A 34 -8.67 -13.18 7.53
N VAL A 35 -9.15 -12.80 6.35
CA VAL A 35 -10.08 -13.62 5.56
C VAL A 35 -9.41 -14.89 5.05
N THR A 36 -8.19 -14.80 4.54
CA THR A 36 -7.45 -15.96 4.05
C THR A 36 -7.17 -16.95 5.18
N THR A 37 -6.74 -16.48 6.35
CA THR A 37 -6.48 -17.35 7.51
C THR A 37 -7.76 -18.01 8.03
N LEU A 38 -8.91 -17.32 7.96
CA LEU A 38 -10.20 -17.87 8.40
C LEU A 38 -10.68 -18.99 7.46
N ILE A 39 -10.53 -18.82 6.15
CA ILE A 39 -11.02 -19.79 5.14
C ILE A 39 -10.02 -20.92 4.93
N TYR A 40 -8.72 -20.62 4.98
CA TYR A 40 -7.61 -21.54 4.77
C TYR A 40 -6.59 -21.39 5.90
N PRO A 41 -6.80 -22.04 7.07
CA PRO A 41 -5.94 -21.89 8.26
C PRO A 41 -4.46 -22.17 7.96
N ASP A 42 -4.18 -23.18 7.15
CA ASP A 42 -2.82 -23.63 6.83
C ASP A 42 -2.15 -22.85 5.69
N PHE A 43 -2.82 -21.83 5.14
CA PHE A 43 -2.35 -21.13 3.93
C PHE A 43 -1.01 -20.41 4.13
N TYR A 44 -0.79 -19.90 5.34
CA TYR A 44 0.43 -19.19 5.73
C TYR A 44 1.39 -20.04 6.58
N GLU A 45 1.03 -21.30 6.87
CA GLU A 45 1.95 -22.20 7.57
C GLU A 45 3.10 -22.57 6.62
N VAL A 46 4.28 -22.13 6.96
CA VAL A 46 5.52 -22.60 6.35
C VAL A 46 5.69 -24.03 6.83
N LYS A 47 5.43 -25.05 5.98
CA LYS A 47 5.81 -26.43 6.30
C LYS A 47 7.28 -26.41 6.68
N PRO A 48 7.67 -26.94 7.86
CA PRO A 48 9.07 -27.09 8.20
C PRO A 48 9.75 -27.78 7.02
N ILE A 49 10.82 -27.20 6.50
CA ILE A 49 11.64 -27.86 5.49
C ILE A 49 12.04 -29.17 6.15
N GLU A 50 11.44 -30.28 5.67
CA GLU A 50 11.84 -31.62 6.07
C GLU A 50 13.36 -31.66 5.90
N SER A 51 14.05 -31.78 7.01
CA SER A 51 15.49 -31.62 7.10
C SER A 51 16.13 -32.32 5.91
N ALA A 52 16.82 -31.56 5.07
CA ALA A 52 17.59 -32.13 3.97
C ALA A 52 18.36 -33.35 4.53
N PRO A 53 18.40 -34.50 3.83
CA PRO A 53 19.13 -35.67 4.29
C PRO A 53 20.49 -35.19 4.76
N GLN A 54 20.85 -35.50 6.02
CA GLN A 54 22.16 -35.14 6.56
C GLN A 54 23.20 -35.57 5.54
N PRO A 55 24.11 -34.68 5.13
CA PRO A 55 25.19 -35.08 4.25
C PRO A 55 25.86 -36.30 4.89
N ALA A 56 26.06 -37.34 4.08
CA ALA A 56 26.73 -38.58 4.55
C ALA A 56 27.99 -38.19 5.32
N PRO A 57 28.31 -38.86 6.44
CA PRO A 57 29.49 -38.52 7.25
C PRO A 57 30.70 -38.46 6.32
N GLU A 58 31.36 -37.32 6.30
CA GLU A 58 32.57 -37.09 5.51
C GLU A 58 33.55 -38.22 5.83
N PRO A 59 34.12 -38.92 4.85
CA PRO A 59 35.08 -40.00 5.14
C PRO A 59 36.21 -39.38 5.95
N ALA A 60 36.53 -40.05 7.09
CA ALA A 60 37.52 -39.61 8.06
C ALA A 60 38.77 -39.08 7.33
N ARG A 61 39.07 -37.79 7.52
CA ARG A 61 40.31 -37.19 7.01
C ARG A 61 41.47 -37.99 7.51
N GLN A 62 42.19 -38.65 6.60
CA GLN A 62 43.47 -39.25 6.94
C GLN A 62 44.38 -38.16 7.50
N PRO A 63 45.12 -38.44 8.59
CA PRO A 63 45.98 -37.45 9.19
C PRO A 63 47.06 -37.01 8.20
N THR A 64 47.01 -35.72 7.83
CA THR A 64 48.08 -35.08 7.07
C THR A 64 49.31 -35.07 7.98
N CYS A 65 50.36 -35.75 7.58
CA CYS A 65 51.65 -35.68 8.23
C CYS A 65 52.15 -34.25 8.23
N ASN A 66 52.17 -33.57 9.39
CA ASN A 66 52.92 -32.34 9.59
C ASN A 66 54.38 -32.66 9.53
N GLY A 67 55.11 -32.01 8.62
CA GLY A 67 56.47 -32.22 8.25
C GLY A 67 57.41 -32.34 9.45
N ASP A 68 58.10 -33.50 9.50
CA ASP A 68 59.47 -33.73 9.91
C ASP A 68 59.73 -35.21 9.62
N CYS A 69 59.86 -35.57 8.35
CA CYS A 69 60.34 -36.88 7.95
C CYS A 69 61.71 -36.74 7.33
N GLN A 70 62.74 -36.73 8.15
CA GLN A 70 64.13 -36.87 7.69
C GLN A 70 64.51 -38.31 7.36
N ASN A 71 63.57 -39.18 6.97
CA ASN A 71 64.00 -40.56 6.55
C ASN A 71 62.86 -41.24 5.75
N CYS A 72 62.48 -40.72 4.57
CA CYS A 72 61.71 -41.49 3.60
C CYS A 72 62.52 -41.68 2.34
N LYS A 73 63.26 -42.82 2.32
CA LYS A 73 63.84 -43.38 1.10
C LYS A 73 62.71 -44.12 0.34
N THR A 74 61.91 -43.44 -0.45
CA THR A 74 61.24 -43.99 -1.67
C THR A 74 60.46 -42.86 -2.30
N GLY A 75 60.73 -42.59 -3.57
CA GLY A 75 60.37 -41.45 -4.37
C GLY A 75 58.92 -41.05 -4.42
N CYS A 76 58.70 -39.79 -4.18
CA CYS A 76 57.53 -39.07 -4.66
C CYS A 76 57.99 -38.24 -5.87
N GLY A 77 57.58 -38.70 -7.04
CA GLY A 77 57.78 -37.96 -8.29
C GLY A 77 57.06 -36.63 -8.25
N GLY A 78 57.85 -35.57 -8.47
CA GLY A 78 57.30 -34.21 -8.58
C GLY A 78 56.55 -34.01 -9.86
N ASN A 79 55.39 -33.36 -9.78
CA ASN A 79 54.84 -32.58 -10.85
C ASN A 79 54.47 -31.19 -10.27
N THR A 80 55.33 -30.24 -10.59
CA THR A 80 55.07 -28.81 -10.39
C THR A 80 54.01 -28.39 -11.41
N THR A 81 52.80 -28.11 -10.88
CA THR A 81 51.80 -27.36 -11.67
C THR A 81 51.50 -26.08 -10.89
N GLU A 82 51.71 -24.97 -11.59
CA GLU A 82 51.56 -23.60 -11.14
C GLU A 82 50.19 -23.34 -10.52
N THR A 83 50.18 -22.83 -9.30
CA THR A 83 48.99 -22.34 -8.60
C THR A 83 48.58 -20.99 -9.20
N GLY A 84 47.69 -21.00 -10.15
CA GLY A 84 46.92 -19.79 -10.54
C GLY A 84 46.01 -19.33 -9.40
N PRO A 85 45.65 -18.04 -9.34
CA PRO A 85 44.86 -17.50 -8.22
C PRO A 85 43.47 -18.16 -8.16
N VAL A 86 43.15 -18.74 -7.01
CA VAL A 86 41.84 -19.29 -6.68
C VAL A 86 40.80 -18.16 -6.82
N LYS A 87 39.98 -18.20 -7.88
CA LYS A 87 38.82 -17.34 -7.99
C LYS A 87 37.90 -17.61 -6.82
N ALA A 88 37.70 -16.60 -5.99
CA ALA A 88 36.69 -16.63 -4.94
C ALA A 88 35.35 -17.04 -5.56
N GLU A 89 34.89 -18.22 -5.14
CA GLU A 89 33.58 -18.77 -5.50
C GLU A 89 32.53 -17.80 -5.01
N LYS A 90 31.75 -17.25 -5.96
CA LYS A 90 30.65 -16.35 -5.66
C LYS A 90 29.72 -17.05 -4.67
N ALA A 91 29.64 -16.53 -3.46
CA ALA A 91 28.65 -16.94 -2.50
C ALA A 91 27.28 -17.00 -3.20
N GLU A 92 26.74 -18.21 -3.25
CA GLU A 92 25.43 -18.50 -3.81
C GLU A 92 24.41 -17.64 -3.07
N LYS A 93 23.74 -16.74 -3.81
CA LYS A 93 22.71 -15.87 -3.24
C LYS A 93 21.67 -16.75 -2.59
N ALA A 94 21.47 -16.57 -1.28
CA ALA A 94 20.39 -17.17 -0.53
C ALA A 94 19.09 -17.15 -1.36
N PRO A 95 18.29 -18.25 -1.39
CA PRO A 95 17.09 -18.34 -2.19
C PRO A 95 16.21 -17.14 -1.88
N LYS A 96 15.82 -16.39 -2.93
CA LYS A 96 14.87 -15.30 -2.80
C LYS A 96 13.63 -15.86 -2.14
N GLY A 97 13.31 -15.35 -0.94
CA GLY A 97 12.19 -15.82 -0.15
C GLY A 97 10.96 -16.05 -1.04
N ASP A 98 10.35 -17.21 -0.84
CA ASP A 98 9.20 -17.69 -1.59
C ASP A 98 8.17 -16.56 -1.65
N LYS A 99 7.74 -16.16 -2.86
CA LYS A 99 6.69 -15.17 -3.03
C LYS A 99 5.48 -15.74 -2.32
N GLN A 100 5.06 -15.12 -1.22
CA GLN A 100 3.87 -15.53 -0.47
C GLN A 100 2.75 -15.76 -1.48
N LYS A 101 2.29 -17.01 -1.56
CA LYS A 101 1.21 -17.43 -2.45
C LYS A 101 -0.03 -16.61 -2.05
N LYS A 102 -0.61 -15.91 -2.99
CA LYS A 102 -1.84 -15.12 -2.78
C LYS A 102 -3.02 -15.85 -3.39
N LEU A 103 -4.20 -15.71 -2.80
CA LEU A 103 -5.42 -16.18 -3.44
C LEU A 103 -5.65 -15.38 -4.74
N PRO A 104 -6.09 -16.02 -5.84
CA PRO A 104 -6.30 -15.35 -7.14
C PRO A 104 -7.22 -14.13 -7.04
N PHE A 105 -8.21 -14.17 -6.16
CA PHE A 105 -9.11 -13.05 -5.89
C PHE A 105 -8.34 -11.83 -5.40
N PHE A 106 -7.49 -11.96 -4.38
CA PHE A 106 -6.72 -10.84 -3.81
C PHE A 106 -5.58 -10.40 -4.74
N GLU A 107 -5.04 -11.33 -5.55
CA GLU A 107 -4.07 -10.96 -6.59
C GLU A 107 -4.71 -10.04 -7.64
N ASN A 108 -5.89 -10.40 -8.15
CA ASN A 108 -6.63 -9.56 -9.09
C ASN A 108 -7.09 -8.24 -8.46
N THR A 109 -7.50 -8.27 -7.18
CA THR A 109 -7.83 -7.06 -6.42
C THR A 109 -6.63 -6.12 -6.31
N LEU A 110 -5.42 -6.65 -6.08
CA LEU A 110 -4.20 -5.85 -6.06
C LEU A 110 -3.87 -5.25 -7.45
N LYS A 111 -4.06 -6.04 -8.53
CA LYS A 111 -3.87 -5.55 -9.90
C LYS A 111 -4.87 -4.44 -10.23
N LEU A 112 -6.12 -4.58 -9.82
CA LEU A 112 -7.14 -3.55 -9.98
C LEU A 112 -6.80 -2.29 -9.17
N HIS A 113 -6.36 -2.44 -7.93
CA HIS A 113 -5.99 -1.34 -7.04
C HIS A 113 -4.83 -0.50 -7.58
N ARG A 114 -3.81 -1.15 -8.16
CA ARG A 114 -2.57 -0.48 -8.57
C ARG A 114 -2.55 -0.02 -10.02
N TRP A 115 -3.21 -0.76 -10.91
CA TRP A 115 -3.07 -0.61 -12.36
C TRP A 115 -4.40 -0.66 -13.14
N LEU A 116 -5.55 -0.74 -12.46
CA LEU A 116 -6.84 -0.96 -13.13
C LEU A 116 -6.82 -2.19 -14.06
N LEU A 117 -6.14 -3.26 -13.62
CA LEU A 117 -5.86 -4.50 -14.37
C LEU A 117 -4.87 -4.36 -15.55
N ASP A 118 -4.33 -3.17 -15.82
CA ASP A 118 -3.32 -2.90 -16.85
C ASP A 118 -1.91 -3.10 -16.26
N GLU A 119 -1.55 -4.36 -15.99
CA GLU A 119 -0.31 -4.74 -15.32
C GLU A 119 0.92 -4.50 -16.21
N PRO A 120 2.00 -3.86 -15.72
CA PRO A 120 3.22 -3.67 -16.47
C PRO A 120 3.90 -5.01 -16.78
N GLN A 121 4.26 -5.24 -18.04
CA GLN A 121 4.93 -6.44 -18.49
C GLN A 121 6.42 -6.44 -18.10
N THR A 122 7.02 -5.25 -18.01
CA THR A 122 8.43 -5.06 -17.66
C THR A 122 8.60 -4.20 -16.41
N LYS A 123 9.71 -4.44 -15.69
CA LYS A 123 10.03 -3.69 -14.48
C LYS A 123 10.33 -2.23 -14.82
N GLY A 124 9.51 -1.31 -14.31
CA GLY A 124 9.68 0.14 -14.54
C GLY A 124 8.75 0.72 -15.63
N GLU A 125 8.01 -0.11 -16.35
CA GLU A 125 7.05 0.32 -17.35
C GLU A 125 5.95 1.20 -16.75
N ARG A 126 5.57 2.23 -17.48
CA ARG A 126 4.44 3.11 -17.15
C ARG A 126 3.24 2.71 -18.01
N THR A 127 2.30 2.03 -17.38
CA THR A 127 1.03 1.67 -18.04
C THR A 127 0.01 2.80 -17.91
N LEU A 128 -0.99 2.82 -18.80
CA LEU A 128 -2.09 3.78 -18.75
C LEU A 128 -2.87 3.66 -17.43
N GLY A 129 -3.17 2.43 -17.02
CA GLY A 129 -3.87 2.17 -15.76
C GLY A 129 -3.13 2.73 -14.55
N LYS A 130 -1.81 2.54 -14.47
CA LYS A 130 -0.97 3.13 -13.42
C LYS A 130 -1.00 4.66 -13.43
N THR A 131 -0.98 5.24 -14.62
CA THR A 131 -1.00 6.71 -14.80
C THR A 131 -2.35 7.28 -14.36
N ILE A 132 -3.47 6.65 -14.78
CA ILE A 132 -4.83 7.04 -14.39
C ILE A 132 -4.99 6.97 -12.87
N VAL A 133 -4.56 5.88 -12.23
CA VAL A 133 -4.60 5.73 -10.75
C VAL A 133 -3.79 6.84 -10.10
N GLY A 134 -2.55 7.09 -10.57
CA GLY A 134 -1.69 8.12 -10.00
C GLY A 134 -2.30 9.53 -10.09
N ILE A 135 -2.82 9.92 -11.25
CA ILE A 135 -3.50 11.21 -11.43
C ILE A 135 -4.74 11.29 -10.53
N SER A 136 -5.53 10.20 -10.48
CA SER A 136 -6.73 10.15 -9.62
C SER A 136 -6.40 10.35 -8.15
N ILE A 137 -5.29 9.78 -7.64
CA ILE A 137 -4.84 9.96 -6.25
C ILE A 137 -4.45 11.43 -6.00
N VAL A 138 -3.73 12.08 -6.94
CA VAL A 138 -3.39 13.51 -6.81
C VAL A 138 -4.65 14.37 -6.72
N LEU A 139 -5.60 14.14 -7.63
CA LEU A 139 -6.87 14.89 -7.64
C LEU A 139 -7.69 14.62 -6.38
N PHE A 140 -7.70 13.38 -5.89
CA PHE A 140 -8.37 13.02 -4.64
C PHE A 140 -7.74 13.74 -3.42
N ALA A 141 -6.41 13.79 -3.33
CA ALA A 141 -5.73 14.56 -2.28
C ALA A 141 -6.10 16.05 -2.32
N LEU A 142 -6.16 16.64 -3.52
CA LEU A 142 -6.62 18.02 -3.70
C LEU A 142 -8.11 18.19 -3.37
N ASP A 143 -8.94 17.20 -3.69
CA ASP A 143 -10.37 17.21 -3.32
C ASP A 143 -10.56 17.15 -1.80
N LEU A 144 -9.80 16.34 -1.09
CA LEU A 144 -9.80 16.30 0.36
C LEU A 144 -9.43 17.68 0.97
N LEU A 145 -8.39 18.34 0.43
CA LEU A 145 -7.96 19.66 0.88
C LEU A 145 -8.98 20.75 0.55
N THR A 146 -9.53 20.76 -0.68
CA THR A 146 -10.58 21.71 -1.05
C THR A 146 -11.87 21.47 -0.29
N GLY A 147 -12.21 20.21 -0.01
CA GLY A 147 -13.31 19.81 0.86
C GLY A 147 -13.15 20.40 2.26
N LEU A 148 -11.95 20.34 2.86
CA LEU A 148 -11.65 20.95 4.14
C LEU A 148 -11.85 22.47 4.13
N VAL A 149 -11.38 23.16 3.07
CA VAL A 149 -11.58 24.62 2.91
C VAL A 149 -13.05 24.97 2.81
N ILE A 150 -13.85 24.19 2.08
CA ILE A 150 -15.30 24.39 1.96
C ILE A 150 -16.01 24.11 3.29
N TRP A 151 -15.55 23.05 3.99
CA TRP A 151 -16.10 22.64 5.27
C TRP A 151 -15.83 23.66 6.38
N TRP A 152 -14.71 24.40 6.34
CA TRP A 152 -14.24 25.26 7.42
C TRP A 152 -15.32 26.25 7.89
N PRO A 153 -15.81 26.15 9.13
CA PRO A 153 -16.90 27.00 9.62
C PRO A 153 -16.39 28.38 9.99
N ARG A 154 -17.14 29.40 9.58
CA ARG A 154 -16.84 30.79 9.98
C ARG A 154 -17.29 31.13 11.41
N LYS A 155 -18.22 30.36 11.96
CA LYS A 155 -18.76 30.53 13.33
C LYS A 155 -18.63 29.22 14.10
N LYS A 156 -18.17 29.26 15.36
CA LYS A 156 -17.96 28.08 16.22
C LYS A 156 -19.26 27.24 16.43
N GLN A 157 -20.42 27.89 16.53
CA GLN A 157 -21.71 27.20 16.68
C GLN A 157 -22.06 26.30 15.47
N THR A 158 -21.61 26.68 14.27
CA THR A 158 -21.83 25.91 13.06
C THR A 158 -20.93 24.67 12.99
N LEU A 159 -19.80 24.66 13.73
CA LEU A 159 -18.85 23.55 13.79
C LEU A 159 -19.53 22.26 14.28
N LEU A 160 -20.14 22.32 15.46
CA LEU A 160 -20.79 21.15 16.09
C LEU A 160 -21.92 20.59 15.22
N HIS A 161 -22.66 21.46 14.52
CA HIS A 161 -23.73 21.03 13.62
C HIS A 161 -23.19 20.30 12.38
N ARG A 162 -22.06 20.74 11.83
CA ARG A 162 -21.42 20.09 10.66
C ARG A 162 -20.68 18.79 10.98
N LEU A 163 -20.44 18.49 12.24
CA LEU A 163 -19.82 17.25 12.70
C LEU A 163 -20.83 16.12 12.95
N LYS A 164 -22.12 16.46 12.96
CA LYS A 164 -23.22 15.51 13.22
C LYS A 164 -23.93 15.13 11.93
N VAL A 165 -24.40 13.88 11.86
CA VAL A 165 -25.26 13.37 10.80
C VAL A 165 -26.71 13.33 11.33
N GLU A 166 -27.62 14.05 10.66
CA GLU A 166 -29.03 14.11 11.05
C GLU A 166 -29.87 13.15 10.19
N CYS A 167 -30.45 12.11 10.82
CA CYS A 167 -31.20 11.06 10.11
C CYS A 167 -32.68 11.43 9.79
N GLY A 168 -33.23 12.48 10.40
CA GLY A 168 -34.69 12.77 10.34
C GLY A 168 -35.17 13.73 9.23
N LYS A 169 -34.26 14.28 8.40
CA LYS A 169 -34.58 15.37 7.45
C LYS A 169 -34.65 14.95 5.97
N GLY A 170 -34.82 13.64 5.72
CA GLY A 170 -34.90 13.07 4.37
C GLY A 170 -33.55 12.69 3.76
N THR A 171 -33.59 11.81 2.74
CA THR A 171 -32.41 11.14 2.16
C THR A 171 -31.36 12.11 1.64
N GLN A 172 -31.75 13.20 0.99
CA GLN A 172 -30.81 14.17 0.42
C GLN A 172 -30.01 14.90 1.51
N HIS A 173 -30.69 15.27 2.61
CA HIS A 173 -30.03 15.91 3.76
C HIS A 173 -29.10 14.94 4.46
N PHE A 174 -29.55 13.72 4.69
CA PHE A 174 -28.74 12.65 5.27
C PHE A 174 -27.46 12.38 4.49
N LEU A 175 -27.55 12.22 3.15
CA LEU A 175 -26.38 12.00 2.31
C LEU A 175 -25.43 13.21 2.27
N TYR A 176 -25.97 14.43 2.34
CA TYR A 176 -25.16 15.62 2.47
C TYR A 176 -24.39 15.65 3.79
N ASP A 177 -25.06 15.36 4.89
CA ASP A 177 -24.41 15.31 6.21
C ASP A 177 -23.37 14.18 6.28
N CYS A 178 -23.69 13.00 5.75
CA CYS A 178 -22.71 11.91 5.62
C CYS A 178 -21.47 12.35 4.82
N HIS A 179 -21.66 12.94 3.64
CA HIS A 179 -20.54 13.40 2.82
C HIS A 179 -19.67 14.40 3.56
N VAL A 180 -20.27 15.37 4.22
CA VAL A 180 -19.57 16.49 4.88
C VAL A 180 -18.94 16.04 6.20
N SER A 181 -19.69 15.33 7.06
CA SER A 181 -19.23 14.93 8.38
C SER A 181 -18.22 13.77 8.30
N LEU A 182 -18.55 12.69 7.57
CA LEU A 182 -17.65 11.55 7.44
C LEU A 182 -16.39 11.91 6.65
N GLY A 183 -16.53 12.77 5.61
CA GLY A 183 -15.38 13.30 4.88
C GLY A 183 -14.41 14.05 5.79
N PHE A 184 -14.91 14.83 6.74
CA PHE A 184 -14.06 15.52 7.73
C PHE A 184 -13.38 14.54 8.69
N TRP A 185 -14.11 13.60 9.28
CA TRP A 185 -13.54 12.64 10.24
C TRP A 185 -12.50 11.70 9.63
N THR A 186 -12.65 11.34 8.37
CA THR A 186 -11.72 10.45 7.67
C THR A 186 -10.60 11.18 6.93
N LEU A 187 -10.67 12.51 6.84
CA LEU A 187 -9.77 13.34 6.03
C LEU A 187 -8.29 13.07 6.28
N ALA A 188 -7.86 13.08 7.54
CA ALA A 188 -6.44 12.92 7.88
C ALA A 188 -5.90 11.55 7.46
N ILE A 189 -6.69 10.49 7.68
CA ILE A 189 -6.30 9.12 7.34
C ILE A 189 -6.33 8.93 5.83
N LEU A 190 -7.38 9.37 5.14
CA LEU A 190 -7.48 9.29 3.68
C LEU A 190 -6.38 10.10 2.99
N LEU A 191 -6.03 11.28 3.52
CA LEU A 191 -4.91 12.08 3.01
C LEU A 191 -3.57 11.35 3.20
N LEU A 192 -3.34 10.75 4.37
CA LEU A 192 -2.14 9.95 4.64
C LEU A 192 -2.04 8.75 3.68
N ILE A 193 -3.13 8.00 3.49
CA ILE A 193 -3.20 6.89 2.53
C ILE A 193 -2.91 7.39 1.10
N ALA A 194 -3.49 8.52 0.69
CA ALA A 194 -3.26 9.10 -0.63
C ALA A 194 -1.79 9.49 -0.83
N LEU A 195 -1.20 10.25 0.11
CA LEU A 195 0.18 10.71 0.03
C LEU A 195 1.19 9.56 0.03
N THR A 196 0.98 8.54 0.86
CA THR A 196 1.81 7.33 0.85
C THR A 196 1.60 6.53 -0.44
N GLY A 197 0.36 6.41 -0.94
CA GLY A 197 0.04 5.74 -2.21
C GLY A 197 0.75 6.35 -3.42
N LEU A 198 0.91 7.67 -3.47
CA LEU A 198 1.63 8.37 -4.54
C LEU A 198 3.09 7.92 -4.70
N THR A 199 3.72 7.40 -3.64
CA THR A 199 5.11 6.93 -3.70
C THR A 199 5.31 5.76 -4.65
N TRP A 200 4.28 4.96 -4.92
CA TRP A 200 4.32 3.87 -5.91
C TRP A 200 4.01 4.35 -7.33
N SER A 201 3.30 5.46 -7.47
CA SER A 201 2.91 6.01 -8.79
C SER A 201 3.98 6.93 -9.37
N PHE A 202 4.60 7.78 -8.54
CA PHE A 202 5.54 8.82 -8.98
C PHE A 202 6.90 8.70 -8.29
N PRO A 203 8.00 8.43 -9.05
CA PRO A 203 9.35 8.35 -8.48
C PRO A 203 9.79 9.63 -7.77
N ILE A 204 9.55 10.79 -8.38
CA ILE A 204 9.91 12.11 -7.80
C ILE A 204 9.22 12.30 -6.44
N TRP A 205 7.93 11.96 -6.35
CA TRP A 205 7.20 12.04 -5.09
C TRP A 205 7.77 11.08 -4.03
N ARG A 206 8.12 9.86 -4.44
CA ARG A 206 8.76 8.89 -3.54
C ARG A 206 10.07 9.40 -2.97
N GLU A 207 10.92 10.01 -3.78
CA GLU A 207 12.20 10.57 -3.35
C GLU A 207 11.99 11.75 -2.39
N ALA A 208 11.09 12.67 -2.70
CA ALA A 208 10.74 13.80 -1.83
C ALA A 208 10.14 13.32 -0.48
N PHE A 209 9.23 12.35 -0.52
CA PHE A 209 8.59 11.81 0.67
C PHE A 209 9.56 10.98 1.52
N ALA A 210 10.44 10.20 0.88
CA ALA A 210 11.50 9.47 1.55
C ALA A 210 12.53 10.42 2.18
N GLY A 211 12.92 11.51 1.50
CA GLY A 211 13.79 12.53 2.05
C GLY A 211 13.20 13.22 3.29
N LEU A 212 11.88 13.50 3.28
CA LEU A 212 11.18 14.04 4.45
C LEU A 212 11.21 13.04 5.62
N LEU A 213 10.94 11.76 5.38
CA LEU A 213 10.98 10.72 6.41
C LEU A 213 12.40 10.44 6.91
N GLY A 214 13.40 10.55 6.03
CA GLY A 214 14.81 10.34 6.36
C GLY A 214 15.37 11.31 7.40
N MET A 215 14.67 12.42 7.67
CA MET A 215 14.98 13.32 8.80
C MET A 215 14.62 12.68 10.17
N PHE A 216 13.82 11.63 10.21
CA PHE A 216 13.29 11.00 11.42
C PHE A 216 13.60 9.52 11.55
N VAL A 217 13.89 8.84 10.43
CA VAL A 217 14.03 7.37 10.34
C VAL A 217 15.19 6.99 9.43
N GLU A 218 15.91 5.90 9.74
CA GLU A 218 16.98 5.38 8.89
C GLU A 218 16.48 4.95 7.51
N GLU A 219 17.25 5.20 6.47
CA GLU A 219 16.88 4.98 5.06
C GLU A 219 16.40 3.54 4.78
N LYS A 220 17.03 2.54 5.42
CA LYS A 220 16.66 1.11 5.25
C LYS A 220 15.23 0.80 5.73
N GLU A 221 14.70 1.59 6.68
CA GLU A 221 13.38 1.38 7.30
C GLU A 221 12.26 2.15 6.59
N ILE A 222 12.62 3.18 5.80
CA ILE A 222 11.65 4.09 5.16
C ILE A 222 10.62 3.33 4.31
N ARG A 223 11.04 2.32 3.53
CA ARG A 223 10.10 1.54 2.70
C ARG A 223 9.08 0.77 3.52
N GLY A 224 9.53 0.17 4.61
CA GLY A 224 8.68 -0.53 5.57
C GLY A 224 7.68 0.42 6.21
N LEU A 225 8.14 1.59 6.65
CA LEU A 225 7.31 2.62 7.26
C LEU A 225 6.23 3.15 6.27
N ILE A 226 6.62 3.48 5.03
CA ILE A 226 5.64 3.90 4.01
C ILE A 226 4.56 2.84 3.80
N PHE A 227 4.95 1.57 3.71
CA PHE A 227 4.00 0.47 3.56
C PHE A 227 3.08 0.36 4.79
N GLN A 228 3.61 0.42 6.00
CA GLN A 228 2.84 0.37 7.23
C GLN A 228 1.85 1.54 7.35
N LEU A 229 2.29 2.75 7.01
CA LEU A 229 1.44 3.95 6.99
C LEU A 229 0.34 3.87 5.92
N HIS A 230 0.60 3.23 4.77
CA HIS A 230 -0.39 3.07 3.72
C HIS A 230 -1.45 2.02 4.05
N THR A 231 -1.04 0.91 4.65
CA THR A 231 -1.93 -0.23 4.96
C THR A 231 -2.55 -0.18 6.34
N GLY A 232 -2.10 0.76 7.19
CA GLY A 232 -2.53 0.83 8.59
C GLY A 232 -1.94 -0.28 9.48
N SER A 233 -0.91 -1.02 9.02
CA SER A 233 -0.36 -2.14 9.79
C SER A 233 0.54 -1.72 10.97
N TRP A 234 0.86 -0.43 11.10
CA TRP A 234 1.69 0.12 12.17
C TRP A 234 1.10 -0.06 13.59
N GLY A 235 -0.23 -0.06 13.75
CA GLY A 235 -0.92 -0.22 15.05
C GLY A 235 -1.70 -1.55 15.13
N GLY A 236 -1.33 -2.56 14.35
CA GLY A 236 -1.96 -3.87 14.35
C GLY A 236 -3.43 -3.86 13.87
N TRP A 237 -4.26 -4.75 14.41
CA TRP A 237 -5.64 -4.93 13.96
C TRP A 237 -6.53 -3.69 14.20
N VAL A 238 -6.26 -2.90 15.25
CA VAL A 238 -7.06 -1.70 15.56
C VAL A 238 -6.89 -0.65 14.46
N SER A 239 -5.65 -0.30 14.10
CA SER A 239 -5.39 0.67 13.04
C SER A 239 -5.87 0.15 11.68
N GLN A 240 -5.70 -1.14 11.37
CA GLN A 240 -6.22 -1.74 10.14
C GLN A 240 -7.74 -1.64 10.05
N THR A 241 -8.46 -1.86 11.16
CA THR A 241 -9.93 -1.70 11.20
C THR A 241 -10.34 -0.25 10.93
N ILE A 242 -9.64 0.72 11.53
CA ILE A 242 -9.88 2.14 11.28
C ILE A 242 -9.64 2.48 9.81
N TYR A 243 -8.53 2.01 9.23
CA TYR A 243 -8.20 2.22 7.81
C TYR A 243 -9.23 1.57 6.89
N PHE A 244 -9.67 0.36 7.20
CA PHE A 244 -10.74 -0.33 6.47
C PHE A 244 -12.02 0.52 6.43
N VAL A 245 -12.49 1.00 7.58
CA VAL A 245 -13.68 1.86 7.67
C VAL A 245 -13.47 3.16 6.90
N CYS A 246 -12.30 3.80 7.03
CA CYS A 246 -11.96 5.01 6.28
C CYS A 246 -11.95 4.77 4.77
N CYS A 247 -11.45 3.63 4.28
CA CYS A 247 -11.47 3.29 2.86
C CYS A 247 -12.91 3.07 2.34
N ILE A 248 -13.79 2.43 3.11
CA ILE A 248 -15.21 2.28 2.76
C ILE A 248 -15.89 3.65 2.67
N ILE A 249 -15.66 4.52 3.65
CA ILE A 249 -16.15 5.90 3.61
C ILE A 249 -15.55 6.63 2.40
N GLY A 250 -14.24 6.52 2.17
CA GLY A 250 -13.55 7.12 1.02
C GLY A 250 -14.14 6.69 -0.32
N ALA A 251 -14.54 5.42 -0.46
CA ALA A 251 -15.25 4.93 -1.64
C ALA A 251 -16.65 5.53 -1.79
N SER A 252 -17.34 5.84 -0.70
CA SER A 252 -18.68 6.42 -0.71
C SER A 252 -18.69 7.92 -1.02
N LEU A 253 -17.60 8.66 -0.74
CA LEU A 253 -17.54 10.11 -0.94
C LEU A 253 -17.78 10.55 -2.38
N PRO A 254 -17.12 9.98 -3.42
CA PRO A 254 -17.43 10.33 -4.80
C PRO A 254 -18.86 10.00 -5.19
N LEU A 255 -19.40 8.86 -4.74
CA LEU A 255 -20.75 8.42 -5.07
C LEU A 255 -21.81 9.36 -4.47
N THR A 256 -21.64 9.74 -3.19
CA THR A 256 -22.51 10.74 -2.55
C THR A 256 -22.37 12.10 -3.19
N GLY A 257 -21.15 12.49 -3.60
CA GLY A 257 -20.90 13.72 -4.35
C GLY A 257 -21.67 13.76 -5.69
N TYR A 258 -21.62 12.67 -6.48
CA TYR A 258 -22.40 12.56 -7.72
C TYR A 258 -23.90 12.66 -7.48
N TYR A 259 -24.40 11.95 -6.47
CA TYR A 259 -25.83 12.01 -6.13
C TYR A 259 -26.27 13.43 -5.78
N LEU A 260 -25.49 14.14 -4.95
CA LEU A 260 -25.78 15.51 -4.54
C LEU A 260 -25.69 16.51 -5.71
N TRP A 261 -24.81 16.26 -6.68
CA TRP A 261 -24.68 17.06 -7.88
C TRP A 261 -25.85 16.86 -8.84
N LEU A 262 -26.28 15.60 -9.05
CA LEU A 262 -27.36 15.26 -9.98
C LEU A 262 -28.75 15.67 -9.48
N LYS A 263 -28.95 15.71 -8.15
CA LYS A 263 -30.23 16.16 -7.59
C LYS A 263 -30.17 17.65 -7.25
N PRO A 264 -30.80 18.52 -8.06
CA PRO A 264 -30.87 19.94 -7.75
C PRO A 264 -31.60 20.15 -6.43
N LYS A 265 -31.07 21.09 -5.61
CA LYS A 265 -31.76 21.53 -4.38
C LYS A 265 -33.17 21.96 -4.80
N HIS A 266 -34.20 21.31 -4.24
CA HIS A 266 -35.54 21.84 -4.31
C HIS A 266 -35.50 23.30 -3.84
N LYS A 267 -35.74 24.25 -4.76
CA LYS A 267 -35.98 25.61 -4.37
C LYS A 267 -37.21 25.56 -3.48
N HIS A 268 -37.02 25.84 -2.18
CA HIS A 268 -38.14 26.20 -1.34
C HIS A 268 -38.87 27.34 -2.07
N GLU A 269 -40.01 27.05 -2.68
CA GLU A 269 -40.96 28.07 -3.07
C GLU A 269 -41.24 28.88 -1.81
N LYS A 270 -40.77 30.13 -1.82
CA LYS A 270 -41.18 31.10 -0.85
C LYS A 270 -42.70 31.19 -1.01
N LYS A 271 -43.46 30.50 -0.15
CA LYS A 271 -44.88 30.85 0.03
C LYS A 271 -44.90 32.31 0.45
N LYS A 272 -45.40 33.15 -0.46
CA LYS A 272 -45.77 34.53 -0.19
C LYS A 272 -46.90 34.55 0.81
#